data_870b4dd58dc5b53cde7244f0ba3c2a2f
#
_entry.id   870b4dd58dc5b53cde7244f0ba3c2a2f
#
_cell.length_a   1.000
_cell.length_b   1.000
_cell.length_c   1.000
_cell.angle_alpha   90.00
_cell.angle_beta   90.00
_cell.angle_gamma   90.00
#
_symmetry.space_group_name_H-M   'P 1'
#
loop_
_entity.id
_entity.type
_entity.pdbx_description
1 polymer ?
#
loop_
_entity_poly.entity_id
_entity_poly.type
_entity_poly.pdbx_seq_one_letter_code
_entity_poly.pdbx_strand_id
1 'polypeptide(L)'
;NFYTATVYEKGAEVVRMLATLLGAEDFRRGMDLYFERHDGSAATVEDFLACFQDATRRDLDRFRLWYTQAGTPELVVSIGWDAAASRLRLGFDQSTSATPGQPIKKPVTIPVRFGLVGPNGSDLSWSSVDGAEVRGDVLVLTEAHHDVVFEGVPARPVPSLLRGFSAPVKLTSGLDTEDISFLMAHDGDPFN
;
A
#
# COMPACT_ATOMS: atom_id res chain seq x y z
N ASN A 1 -13.64 -26.54 6.48
CA ASN A 1 -14.46 -25.36 6.75
C ASN A 1 -14.05 -24.24 5.81
N PHE A 2 -14.92 -23.84 4.87
CA PHE A 2 -14.65 -22.74 3.93
C PHE A 2 -14.68 -21.36 4.62
N TYR A 3 -15.23 -21.27 5.80
CA TYR A 3 -15.36 -20.03 6.57
C TYR A 3 -14.19 -19.88 7.54
N THR A 4 -13.01 -19.61 7.01
CA THR A 4 -11.81 -19.38 7.80
C THR A 4 -11.50 -17.88 7.92
N ALA A 5 -10.70 -17.49 8.92
CA ALA A 5 -10.17 -16.14 9.04
C ALA A 5 -9.49 -15.65 7.73
N THR A 6 -8.87 -16.56 6.99
CA THR A 6 -8.27 -16.24 5.69
C THR A 6 -9.30 -15.75 4.68
N VAL A 7 -10.49 -16.34 4.60
CA VAL A 7 -11.51 -15.94 3.63
C VAL A 7 -12.18 -14.64 4.04
N TYR A 8 -12.56 -14.49 5.30
CA TYR A 8 -13.29 -13.31 5.75
C TYR A 8 -12.37 -12.14 6.06
N GLU A 9 -11.37 -12.34 6.90
CA GLU A 9 -10.54 -11.25 7.39
C GLU A 9 -9.52 -10.82 6.32
N LYS A 10 -8.71 -11.74 5.79
CA LYS A 10 -7.75 -11.38 4.73
C LYS A 10 -8.45 -10.96 3.44
N GLY A 11 -9.58 -11.56 3.10
CA GLY A 11 -10.39 -11.16 1.94
C GLY A 11 -10.89 -9.71 2.08
N ALA A 12 -11.43 -9.35 3.25
CA ALA A 12 -11.86 -7.98 3.54
C ALA A 12 -10.71 -6.98 3.47
N GLU A 13 -9.52 -7.36 4.00
CA GLU A 13 -8.32 -6.52 3.92
C GLU A 13 -7.86 -6.30 2.47
N VAL A 14 -7.93 -7.32 1.61
CA VAL A 14 -7.59 -7.18 0.19
C VAL A 14 -8.59 -6.27 -0.54
N VAL A 15 -9.88 -6.36 -0.23
CA VAL A 15 -10.89 -5.43 -0.79
C VAL A 15 -10.66 -4.00 -0.30
N ARG A 16 -10.36 -3.80 0.99
CA ARG A 16 -10.01 -2.49 1.54
C ARG A 16 -8.75 -1.91 0.89
N MET A 17 -7.74 -2.76 0.67
CA MET A 17 -6.52 -2.38 -0.06
C MET A 17 -6.82 -1.97 -1.51
N LEU A 18 -7.74 -2.66 -2.19
CA LEU A 18 -8.19 -2.26 -3.52
C LEU A 18 -8.86 -0.87 -3.50
N ALA A 19 -9.70 -0.61 -2.48
CA ALA A 19 -10.32 0.70 -2.31
C ALA A 19 -9.26 1.81 -2.05
N THR A 20 -8.22 1.50 -1.27
CA THR A 20 -7.09 2.42 -1.06
C THR A 20 -6.33 2.69 -2.37
N LEU A 21 -6.06 1.66 -3.16
CA LEU A 21 -5.36 1.75 -4.44
C LEU A 21 -6.11 2.59 -5.46
N LEU A 22 -7.43 2.40 -5.54
CA LEU A 22 -8.27 3.06 -6.56
C LEU A 22 -8.72 4.46 -6.14
N GLY A 23 -8.90 4.70 -4.84
CA GLY A 23 -9.59 5.85 -4.30
C GLY A 23 -11.11 5.66 -4.30
N ALA A 24 -11.81 6.51 -3.53
CA ALA A 24 -13.23 6.33 -3.24
C ALA A 24 -14.13 6.36 -4.49
N GLU A 25 -13.86 7.27 -5.42
CA GLU A 25 -14.67 7.44 -6.64
C GLU A 25 -14.54 6.23 -7.58
N ASP A 26 -13.31 5.85 -7.92
CA ASP A 26 -13.05 4.70 -8.81
C ASP A 26 -13.51 3.40 -8.17
N PHE A 27 -13.32 3.24 -6.86
CA PHE A 27 -13.82 2.07 -6.14
C PHE A 27 -15.34 1.99 -6.20
N ARG A 28 -16.05 3.11 -6.00
CA ARG A 28 -17.51 3.15 -6.12
C ARG A 28 -17.97 2.79 -7.53
N ARG A 29 -17.34 3.32 -8.58
CA ARG A 29 -17.65 2.98 -9.98
C ARG A 29 -17.49 1.48 -10.27
N GLY A 30 -16.41 0.86 -9.75
CA GLY A 30 -16.19 -0.57 -9.87
C GLY A 30 -17.26 -1.40 -9.17
N MET A 31 -17.66 -0.99 -7.96
CA MET A 31 -18.73 -1.63 -7.20
C MET A 31 -20.09 -1.51 -7.90
N ASP A 32 -20.44 -0.34 -8.42
CA ASP A 32 -21.70 -0.13 -9.14
C ASP A 32 -21.78 -1.06 -10.36
N LEU A 33 -20.67 -1.16 -11.14
CA LEU A 33 -20.60 -2.07 -12.29
C LEU A 33 -20.65 -3.54 -11.87
N TYR A 34 -20.04 -3.89 -10.73
CA TYR A 34 -20.11 -5.26 -10.19
C TYR A 34 -21.55 -5.67 -9.85
N PHE A 35 -22.29 -4.81 -9.16
CA PHE A 35 -23.71 -5.08 -8.86
C PHE A 35 -24.57 -5.07 -10.13
N GLU A 36 -24.34 -4.16 -11.07
CA GLU A 36 -25.04 -4.15 -12.35
C GLU A 36 -24.90 -5.48 -13.11
N ARG A 37 -23.70 -6.06 -13.13
CA ARG A 37 -23.41 -7.29 -13.90
C ARG A 37 -23.76 -8.58 -13.17
N HIS A 38 -23.64 -8.60 -11.86
CA HIS A 38 -23.59 -9.86 -11.08
C HIS A 38 -24.62 -9.93 -9.95
N ASP A 39 -25.49 -8.94 -9.77
CA ASP A 39 -26.55 -9.05 -8.77
C ASP A 39 -27.44 -10.27 -9.03
N GLY A 40 -27.70 -11.06 -7.97
CA GLY A 40 -28.47 -12.28 -8.05
C GLY A 40 -27.79 -13.46 -8.77
N SER A 41 -26.51 -13.34 -9.15
CA SER A 41 -25.74 -14.40 -9.81
C SER A 41 -24.55 -14.87 -8.96
N ALA A 42 -23.96 -16.02 -9.33
CA ALA A 42 -22.66 -16.43 -8.78
C ALA A 42 -21.55 -15.71 -9.55
N ALA A 43 -20.63 -15.07 -8.83
CA ALA A 43 -19.48 -14.37 -9.39
C ALA A 43 -18.18 -14.89 -8.81
N THR A 44 -17.11 -14.85 -9.60
CA THR A 44 -15.75 -15.18 -9.20
C THR A 44 -14.97 -13.93 -8.77
N VAL A 45 -13.79 -14.11 -8.20
CA VAL A 45 -12.85 -13.01 -7.93
C VAL A 45 -12.41 -12.33 -9.23
N GLU A 46 -12.25 -13.10 -10.29
CA GLU A 46 -11.90 -12.60 -11.62
C GLU A 46 -12.98 -11.68 -12.16
N ASP A 47 -14.27 -12.05 -12.02
CA ASP A 47 -15.42 -11.22 -12.42
C ASP A 47 -15.44 -9.91 -11.61
N PHE A 48 -15.16 -10.01 -10.31
CA PHE A 48 -15.08 -8.84 -9.44
C PHE A 48 -13.97 -7.87 -9.91
N LEU A 49 -12.73 -8.35 -10.09
CA LEU A 49 -11.62 -7.51 -10.54
C LEU A 49 -11.85 -6.94 -11.94
N ALA A 50 -12.45 -7.74 -12.87
CA ALA A 50 -12.77 -7.27 -14.21
C ALA A 50 -13.72 -6.06 -14.20
N CYS A 51 -14.70 -6.02 -13.28
CA CYS A 51 -15.58 -4.85 -13.14
C CYS A 51 -14.79 -3.58 -12.78
N PHE A 52 -13.80 -3.68 -11.90
CA PHE A 52 -12.94 -2.53 -11.55
C PHE A 52 -12.02 -2.13 -12.71
N GLN A 53 -11.43 -3.09 -13.42
CA GLN A 53 -10.61 -2.79 -14.61
C GLN A 53 -11.44 -2.09 -15.69
N ASP A 54 -12.64 -2.58 -15.97
CA ASP A 54 -13.54 -2.00 -16.96
C ASP A 54 -14.02 -0.58 -16.58
N ALA A 55 -14.43 -0.40 -15.33
CA ALA A 55 -14.94 0.88 -14.84
C ALA A 55 -13.86 1.96 -14.75
N THR A 56 -12.61 1.59 -14.44
CA THR A 56 -11.54 2.55 -14.14
C THR A 56 -10.48 2.64 -15.21
N ARG A 57 -10.42 1.68 -16.14
CA ARG A 57 -9.35 1.51 -17.14
C ARG A 57 -7.97 1.28 -16.52
N ARG A 58 -7.91 0.80 -15.30
CA ARG A 58 -6.66 0.49 -14.61
C ARG A 58 -6.28 -0.96 -14.79
N ASP A 59 -4.99 -1.21 -14.96
CA ASP A 59 -4.44 -2.58 -14.94
C ASP A 59 -4.37 -3.08 -13.49
N LEU A 60 -5.08 -4.17 -13.20
CA LEU A 60 -5.08 -4.85 -11.91
C LEU A 60 -4.45 -6.25 -11.97
N ASP A 61 -3.70 -6.59 -13.03
CA ASP A 61 -3.13 -7.91 -13.20
C ASP A 61 -2.12 -8.27 -12.08
N ARG A 62 -1.31 -7.31 -11.64
CA ARG A 62 -0.44 -7.52 -10.49
C ARG A 62 -1.20 -7.57 -9.17
N PHE A 63 -2.31 -6.82 -9.06
CA PHE A 63 -3.18 -6.88 -7.88
C PHE A 63 -3.83 -8.25 -7.74
N ARG A 64 -4.18 -8.92 -8.85
CA ARG A 64 -4.72 -10.29 -8.84
C ARG A 64 -3.84 -11.30 -8.11
N LEU A 65 -2.53 -11.07 -8.03
CA LEU A 65 -1.61 -11.94 -7.29
C LEU A 65 -1.95 -12.07 -5.81
N TRP A 66 -2.65 -11.10 -5.21
CA TRP A 66 -3.13 -11.20 -3.83
C TRP A 66 -4.11 -12.36 -3.61
N TYR A 67 -4.81 -12.80 -4.66
CA TYR A 67 -5.73 -13.93 -4.63
C TYR A 67 -5.09 -15.25 -5.09
N THR A 68 -4.09 -15.19 -5.95
CA THR A 68 -3.51 -16.38 -6.59
C THR A 68 -2.15 -16.78 -6.03
N GLN A 69 -1.45 -15.87 -5.34
CA GLN A 69 -0.13 -16.14 -4.74
C GLN A 69 -0.25 -16.30 -3.23
N ALA A 70 0.11 -17.49 -2.72
CA ALA A 70 0.11 -17.76 -1.28
C ALA A 70 1.25 -17.03 -0.55
N GLY A 71 1.06 -16.76 0.73
CA GLY A 71 2.03 -16.09 1.60
C GLY A 71 1.63 -14.65 1.91
N THR A 72 2.34 -14.06 2.87
CA THR A 72 2.21 -12.63 3.23
C THR A 72 3.47 -11.91 2.77
N PRO A 73 3.37 -10.86 1.96
CA PRO A 73 4.54 -10.07 1.58
C PRO A 73 5.22 -9.42 2.78
N GLU A 74 6.53 -9.37 2.74
CA GLU A 74 7.37 -8.61 3.66
C GLU A 74 7.85 -7.37 2.92
N LEU A 75 7.75 -6.22 3.56
CA LEU A 75 8.16 -4.92 3.05
C LEU A 75 9.23 -4.35 3.98
N VAL A 76 10.46 -4.27 3.49
CA VAL A 76 11.59 -3.68 4.21
C VAL A 76 11.81 -2.26 3.70
N VAL A 77 11.88 -1.28 4.62
CA VAL A 77 12.01 0.12 4.26
C VAL A 77 13.29 0.71 4.84
N SER A 78 14.15 1.23 3.98
CA SER A 78 15.31 2.04 4.34
C SER A 78 14.98 3.53 4.24
N ILE A 79 15.55 4.34 5.13
CA ILE A 79 15.26 5.77 5.23
C ILE A 79 16.58 6.54 5.17
N GLY A 80 16.68 7.51 4.26
CA GLY A 80 17.81 8.39 4.12
C GLY A 80 17.36 9.85 4.09
N TRP A 81 17.98 10.71 4.91
CA TRP A 81 17.72 12.14 4.94
C TRP A 81 18.97 12.95 4.59
N ASP A 82 18.85 13.81 3.58
CA ASP A 82 19.88 14.79 3.20
C ASP A 82 19.38 16.21 3.51
N ALA A 83 19.87 16.75 4.62
CA ALA A 83 19.47 18.08 5.08
C ALA A 83 19.96 19.20 4.14
N ALA A 84 21.11 19.02 3.48
CA ALA A 84 21.67 20.03 2.58
C ALA A 84 20.85 20.12 1.27
N ALA A 85 20.34 19.00 0.80
CA ALA A 85 19.49 18.93 -0.38
C ALA A 85 17.98 19.06 -0.08
N SER A 86 17.57 19.10 1.20
CA SER A 86 16.15 19.01 1.60
C SER A 86 15.45 17.80 0.97
N ARG A 87 16.12 16.64 1.03
CA ARG A 87 15.72 15.43 0.31
C ARG A 87 15.52 14.26 1.26
N LEU A 88 14.36 13.60 1.14
CA LEU A 88 14.09 12.31 1.77
C LEU A 88 14.16 11.21 0.72
N ARG A 89 14.85 10.10 1.05
CA ARG A 89 14.90 8.88 0.26
C ARG A 89 14.31 7.73 1.04
N LEU A 90 13.36 7.02 0.45
CA LEU A 90 12.76 5.82 0.99
C LEU A 90 13.02 4.67 0.01
N GLY A 91 13.86 3.70 0.43
CA GLY A 91 14.04 2.46 -0.34
C GLY A 91 13.05 1.42 0.15
N PHE A 92 12.28 0.81 -0.75
CA PHE A 92 11.30 -0.23 -0.44
C PHE A 92 11.71 -1.53 -1.12
N ASP A 93 11.92 -2.57 -0.33
CA ASP A 93 12.19 -3.93 -0.81
C ASP A 93 11.05 -4.84 -0.42
N GLN A 94 10.32 -5.41 -1.42
CA GLN A 94 9.28 -6.37 -1.15
C GLN A 94 9.72 -7.79 -1.50
N SER A 95 9.35 -8.74 -0.66
CA SER A 95 9.56 -10.16 -0.89
C SER A 95 8.39 -10.97 -0.34
N THR A 96 8.21 -12.18 -0.88
CA THR A 96 7.25 -13.15 -0.33
C THR A 96 7.95 -14.50 -0.26
N SER A 97 7.93 -15.13 0.90
CA SER A 97 8.59 -16.42 1.12
C SER A 97 7.97 -17.51 0.25
N ALA A 98 8.80 -18.45 -0.22
CA ALA A 98 8.34 -19.62 -0.94
C ALA A 98 7.34 -20.43 -0.12
N THR A 99 6.34 -21.00 -0.79
CA THR A 99 5.33 -21.87 -0.18
C THR A 99 5.23 -23.19 -0.97
N PRO A 100 4.69 -24.26 -0.37
CA PRO A 100 4.48 -25.51 -1.11
C PRO A 100 3.68 -25.28 -2.40
N GLY A 101 4.21 -25.79 -3.52
CA GLY A 101 3.60 -25.58 -4.84
C GLY A 101 3.89 -24.22 -5.49
N GLN A 102 4.44 -23.26 -4.76
CA GLN A 102 4.76 -21.91 -5.28
C GLN A 102 6.18 -21.47 -4.81
N PRO A 103 7.25 -22.06 -5.34
CA PRO A 103 8.63 -21.77 -4.92
C PRO A 103 9.11 -20.38 -5.40
N ILE A 104 8.54 -19.85 -6.47
CA ILE A 104 8.90 -18.55 -7.04
C ILE A 104 7.73 -17.60 -6.83
N LYS A 105 8.01 -16.43 -6.26
CA LYS A 105 7.04 -15.37 -5.99
C LYS A 105 7.33 -14.15 -6.86
N LYS A 106 6.25 -13.52 -7.31
CA LYS A 106 6.32 -12.25 -8.06
C LYS A 106 6.01 -11.09 -7.12
N PRO A 107 6.55 -9.90 -7.37
CA PRO A 107 6.11 -8.69 -6.66
C PRO A 107 4.62 -8.46 -6.86
N VAL A 108 3.93 -8.06 -5.79
CA VAL A 108 2.51 -7.70 -5.82
C VAL A 108 2.34 -6.19 -5.81
N THR A 109 1.16 -5.69 -6.15
CA THR A 109 0.84 -4.27 -5.96
C THR A 109 0.59 -4.00 -4.48
N ILE A 110 1.35 -3.08 -3.88
CA ILE A 110 1.22 -2.68 -2.48
C ILE A 110 0.94 -1.18 -2.43
N PRO A 111 -0.28 -0.73 -2.10
CA PRO A 111 -0.54 0.68 -1.81
C PRO A 111 -0.09 0.99 -0.38
N VAL A 112 0.89 1.87 -0.24
CA VAL A 112 1.40 2.35 1.04
C VAL A 112 0.85 3.75 1.29
N ARG A 113 -0.19 3.87 2.13
CA ARG A 113 -0.62 5.19 2.60
C ARG A 113 0.40 5.69 3.60
N PHE A 114 0.80 6.96 3.45
CA PHE A 114 1.91 7.52 4.22
C PHE A 114 1.68 8.96 4.65
N GLY A 115 2.46 9.38 5.63
CA GLY A 115 2.67 10.77 6.00
C GLY A 115 4.14 11.02 6.30
N LEU A 116 4.60 12.25 6.10
CA LEU A 116 5.94 12.69 6.45
C LEU A 116 5.83 13.60 7.67
N VAL A 117 5.80 13.02 8.88
CA VAL A 117 5.54 13.77 10.11
C VAL A 117 6.76 14.62 10.45
N GLY A 118 6.57 15.95 10.43
CA GLY A 118 7.62 16.91 10.70
C GLY A 118 7.85 17.15 12.20
N PRO A 119 8.92 17.87 12.58
CA PRO A 119 9.26 18.12 13.98
C PRO A 119 8.17 18.82 14.81
N ASN A 120 7.21 19.45 14.14
CA ASN A 120 6.06 20.10 14.78
C ASN A 120 4.85 19.16 14.95
N GLY A 121 4.99 17.87 14.61
CA GLY A 121 3.90 16.89 14.68
C GLY A 121 2.86 16.96 13.56
N SER A 122 3.13 17.74 12.50
CA SER A 122 2.23 17.83 11.34
C SER A 122 2.91 17.24 10.12
N ASP A 123 2.12 16.74 9.17
CA ASP A 123 2.66 16.25 7.91
C ASP A 123 3.31 17.38 7.11
N LEU A 124 4.51 17.11 6.61
CA LEU A 124 5.28 18.01 5.74
C LEU A 124 4.85 17.83 4.28
N SER A 125 4.91 18.92 3.53
CA SER A 125 4.79 18.90 2.07
C SER A 125 6.13 18.66 1.41
N TRP A 126 6.08 18.31 0.14
CA TRP A 126 7.25 18.17 -0.74
C TRP A 126 6.97 18.82 -2.11
N SER A 127 8.02 19.16 -2.85
CA SER A 127 7.90 19.82 -4.14
C SER A 127 7.72 18.81 -5.31
N SER A 128 8.39 17.66 -5.22
CA SER A 128 8.28 16.59 -6.20
C SER A 128 8.61 15.24 -5.56
N VAL A 129 8.18 14.18 -6.23
CA VAL A 129 8.48 12.79 -5.85
C VAL A 129 8.77 12.00 -7.11
N ASP A 130 9.74 11.09 -7.03
CA ASP A 130 10.15 10.18 -8.11
C ASP A 130 10.35 8.77 -7.56
N GLY A 131 10.39 7.75 -8.44
CA GLY A 131 10.67 6.34 -8.10
C GLY A 131 9.45 5.48 -7.83
N ALA A 132 8.26 6.07 -7.65
CA ALA A 132 6.98 5.35 -7.58
C ALA A 132 5.83 6.25 -8.00
N GLU A 133 4.71 5.65 -8.38
CA GLU A 133 3.46 6.39 -8.57
C GLU A 133 2.93 6.85 -7.20
N VAL A 134 2.54 8.14 -7.11
CA VAL A 134 1.92 8.73 -5.92
C VAL A 134 0.53 9.24 -6.26
N ARG A 135 -0.45 8.88 -5.45
CA ARG A 135 -1.84 9.33 -5.55
C ARG A 135 -2.28 9.91 -4.21
N GLY A 136 -2.25 11.23 -4.08
CA GLY A 136 -2.50 11.88 -2.81
C GLY A 136 -1.47 11.46 -1.76
N ASP A 137 -1.92 10.72 -0.76
CA ASP A 137 -1.12 10.18 0.34
C ASP A 137 -0.77 8.68 0.17
N VAL A 138 -0.90 8.13 -1.05
CA VAL A 138 -0.66 6.71 -1.34
C VAL A 138 0.46 6.55 -2.34
N LEU A 139 1.54 5.86 -1.94
CA LEU A 139 2.58 5.30 -2.82
C LEU A 139 2.09 3.97 -3.38
N VAL A 140 2.26 3.73 -4.69
CA VAL A 140 1.92 2.47 -5.34
C VAL A 140 3.20 1.72 -5.70
N LEU A 141 3.49 0.66 -4.94
CA LEU A 141 4.67 -0.19 -5.17
C LEU A 141 4.26 -1.40 -6.01
N THR A 142 4.97 -1.63 -7.12
CA THR A 142 4.66 -2.72 -8.06
C THR A 142 5.85 -3.63 -8.36
N GLU A 143 7.07 -3.17 -8.06
CA GLU A 143 8.29 -3.90 -8.33
C GLU A 143 8.90 -4.47 -7.04
N ALA A 144 9.86 -5.39 -7.18
CA ALA A 144 10.58 -5.96 -6.04
C ALA A 144 11.34 -4.89 -5.24
N HIS A 145 11.79 -3.82 -5.91
CA HIS A 145 12.48 -2.71 -5.32
C HIS A 145 11.95 -1.38 -5.88
N HIS A 146 11.74 -0.41 -5.00
CA HIS A 146 11.51 1.00 -5.34
C HIS A 146 12.44 1.87 -4.53
N ASP A 147 12.98 2.90 -5.18
CA ASP A 147 13.78 3.95 -4.56
C ASP A 147 13.06 5.28 -4.74
N VAL A 148 12.31 5.66 -3.71
CA VAL A 148 11.41 6.81 -3.76
C VAL A 148 12.10 8.02 -3.18
N VAL A 149 12.19 9.09 -3.95
CA VAL A 149 12.87 10.32 -3.59
C VAL A 149 11.89 11.48 -3.51
N PHE A 150 11.79 12.11 -2.34
CA PHE A 150 11.02 13.33 -2.13
C PHE A 150 11.95 14.52 -2.08
N GLU A 151 11.71 15.51 -2.93
CA GLU A 151 12.48 16.75 -2.99
C GLU A 151 11.74 17.90 -2.31
N GLY A 152 12.49 18.85 -1.77
CA GLY A 152 11.93 20.04 -1.15
C GLY A 152 11.18 19.77 0.15
N VAL A 153 11.58 18.74 0.88
CA VAL A 153 11.05 18.45 2.23
C VAL A 153 11.72 19.44 3.20
N PRO A 154 10.96 20.29 3.94
CA PRO A 154 11.55 21.44 4.64
C PRO A 154 12.33 21.09 5.92
N ALA A 155 12.13 19.91 6.49
CA ALA A 155 12.82 19.43 7.68
C ALA A 155 12.92 17.89 7.66
N ARG A 156 13.78 17.29 8.52
CA ARG A 156 13.82 15.82 8.67
C ARG A 156 12.45 15.32 9.10
N PRO A 157 11.76 14.52 8.26
CA PRO A 157 10.51 13.90 8.66
C PRO A 157 10.75 12.57 9.36
N VAL A 158 9.76 12.13 10.13
CA VAL A 158 9.60 10.71 10.49
C VAL A 158 8.51 10.14 9.59
N PRO A 159 8.84 9.20 8.68
CA PRO A 159 7.84 8.61 7.80
C PRO A 159 6.87 7.71 8.57
N SER A 160 5.59 8.04 8.54
CA SER A 160 4.50 7.19 8.99
C SER A 160 4.02 6.38 7.78
N LEU A 161 4.07 5.06 7.85
CA LEU A 161 3.81 4.16 6.73
C LEU A 161 2.66 3.21 7.04
N LEU A 162 1.94 2.79 6.00
CA LEU A 162 0.77 1.91 6.08
C LEU A 162 -0.40 2.50 6.91
N ARG A 163 -0.54 3.81 6.94
CA ARG A 163 -1.65 4.49 7.61
C ARG A 163 -3.00 3.86 7.22
N GLY A 164 -3.86 3.69 8.21
CA GLY A 164 -5.15 3.04 8.05
C GLY A 164 -5.06 1.59 7.61
N PHE A 165 -3.96 0.88 7.90
CA PHE A 165 -3.70 -0.49 7.44
C PHE A 165 -3.86 -0.64 5.93
N SER A 166 -3.25 0.27 5.15
CA SER A 166 -3.44 0.36 3.70
C SER A 166 -3.09 -0.90 2.92
N ALA A 167 -2.25 -1.78 3.45
CA ALA A 167 -1.95 -3.10 2.87
C ALA A 167 -1.62 -4.14 3.95
N PRO A 168 -2.07 -5.42 3.79
CA PRO A 168 -1.82 -6.49 4.75
C PRO A 168 -0.44 -7.12 4.54
N VAL A 169 0.62 -6.35 4.80
CA VAL A 169 2.03 -6.77 4.66
C VAL A 169 2.72 -6.77 6.03
N LYS A 170 3.85 -7.48 6.12
CA LYS A 170 4.75 -7.35 7.27
C LYS A 170 5.74 -6.22 6.98
N LEU A 171 5.66 -5.13 7.75
CA LEU A 171 6.55 -3.99 7.61
C LEU A 171 7.76 -4.15 8.55
N THR A 172 8.95 -3.90 8.01
CA THR A 172 10.18 -3.64 8.77
C THR A 172 10.73 -2.30 8.29
N SER A 173 10.76 -1.31 9.15
CA SER A 173 11.28 0.03 8.82
C SER A 173 12.60 0.31 9.53
N GLY A 174 13.38 1.23 8.95
CA GLY A 174 14.61 1.75 9.56
C GLY A 174 14.38 2.81 10.64
N LEU A 175 13.17 2.91 11.21
CA LEU A 175 12.85 3.82 12.31
C LEU A 175 13.51 3.33 13.60
N ASP A 176 14.12 4.24 14.34
CA ASP A 176 14.65 3.96 15.67
C ASP A 176 13.57 4.14 16.76
N THR A 177 13.94 3.88 18.02
CA THR A 177 13.02 3.99 19.16
C THR A 177 12.54 5.43 19.37
N GLU A 178 13.34 6.43 19.06
CA GLU A 178 12.97 7.84 19.18
C GLU A 178 11.95 8.23 18.10
N ASP A 179 12.18 7.82 16.86
CA ASP A 179 11.24 7.99 15.74
C ASP A 179 9.88 7.32 16.02
N ILE A 180 9.90 6.09 16.55
CA ILE A 180 8.66 5.36 16.91
C ILE A 180 7.92 6.09 18.03
N SER A 181 8.63 6.50 19.09
CA SER A 181 8.02 7.24 20.19
C SER A 181 7.43 8.57 19.73
N PHE A 182 8.08 9.22 18.77
CA PHE A 182 7.60 10.45 18.17
C PHE A 182 6.31 10.22 17.37
N LEU A 183 6.23 9.16 16.55
CA LEU A 183 5.00 8.82 15.82
C LEU A 183 3.85 8.49 16.77
N MET A 184 4.09 7.72 17.84
CA MET A 184 3.06 7.42 18.85
C MET A 184 2.43 8.69 19.48
N ALA A 185 3.19 9.79 19.54
CA ALA A 185 2.71 11.04 20.12
C ALA A 185 2.08 11.99 19.09
N HIS A 186 2.45 11.91 17.82
CA HIS A 186 2.20 12.96 16.83
C HIS A 186 1.58 12.48 15.52
N ASP A 187 1.54 11.16 15.25
CA ASP A 187 0.94 10.69 14.01
C ASP A 187 -0.56 10.99 13.96
N GLY A 188 -1.03 11.45 12.81
CA GLY A 188 -2.46 11.64 12.55
C GLY A 188 -3.22 10.33 12.39
N ASP A 189 -2.55 9.20 12.20
CA ASP A 189 -3.17 7.87 12.19
C ASP A 189 -3.21 7.30 13.61
N PRO A 190 -4.41 7.04 14.19
CA PRO A 190 -4.52 6.53 15.55
C PRO A 190 -4.04 5.08 15.73
N PHE A 191 -3.66 4.40 14.66
CA PHE A 191 -3.24 3.00 14.65
C PHE A 191 -1.73 2.81 14.45
N ASN A 192 -0.98 3.87 14.21
CA ASN A 192 0.49 3.82 14.08
C ASN A 192 1.21 4.15 15.38
#